data_119a9d70e14320c26bc52a2112cc2748
#
_entry.id   119a9d70e14320c26bc52a2112cc2748
#
_cell.length_a   1.000
_cell.length_b   1.000
_cell.length_c   1.000
_cell.angle_alpha   90.00
_cell.angle_beta   90.00
_cell.angle_gamma   90.00
#
_symmetry.space_group_name_H-M   'P 1'
#
loop_
_entity.id
_entity.type
_entity.pdbx_description
1 polymer ?
#
loop_
_entity_poly.entity_id
_entity_poly.type
_entity_poly.pdbx_seq_one_letter_code
_entity_poly.pdbx_strand_id
1 'polypeptide(L)'
;MNNNIRFELSFKNISQLDDKLNFCKLNNIKNINIPCKGLIKKDLFNSTIKYISKNYNEFNVTYHYSLYHQYSKNKENSYRDFLDFVKSSQTNKNFEILLVSGSNKKKNFDSVDVLAYLKKEKNLKVKLGIAYNPYLKKYYNISSERERFERKISTGLINSIWFQYGTDIKVLQNELTY
;
A
#
# COMPACT_ATOMS: atom_id res chain seq x y z
N MET A 1 -23.48 -6.08 -12.00
CA MET A 1 -22.18 -5.63 -12.54
C MET A 1 -21.14 -5.78 -11.46
N ASN A 2 -20.08 -6.58 -11.69
CA ASN A 2 -18.94 -6.65 -10.75
C ASN A 2 -18.21 -5.31 -10.85
N ASN A 3 -18.48 -4.40 -9.92
CA ASN A 3 -17.80 -3.12 -9.84
C ASN A 3 -16.39 -3.33 -9.30
N ASN A 4 -15.44 -3.62 -10.21
CA ASN A 4 -14.00 -3.66 -9.90
C ASN A 4 -13.40 -2.24 -9.73
N ILE A 5 -14.26 -1.24 -9.54
CA ILE A 5 -13.81 0.15 -9.30
C ILE A 5 -13.38 0.28 -7.85
N ARG A 6 -12.24 0.91 -7.65
CA ARG A 6 -11.68 1.22 -6.34
C ARG A 6 -11.45 2.73 -6.21
N PHE A 7 -11.91 3.33 -5.12
CA PHE A 7 -11.79 4.76 -4.88
C PHE A 7 -10.66 5.06 -3.90
N GLU A 8 -9.78 5.99 -4.26
CA GLU A 8 -8.79 6.53 -3.32
C GLU A 8 -9.40 7.71 -2.54
N LEU A 9 -9.43 7.60 -1.22
CA LEU A 9 -10.02 8.60 -0.35
C LEU A 9 -8.93 9.48 0.28
N SER A 10 -8.83 10.73 -0.16
CA SER A 10 -7.98 11.76 0.46
C SER A 10 -8.80 12.60 1.42
N PHE A 11 -8.31 12.84 2.64
CA PHE A 11 -8.99 13.58 3.71
C PHE A 11 -7.99 14.26 4.65
N LYS A 12 -8.45 15.23 5.43
CA LYS A 12 -7.63 15.98 6.40
C LYS A 12 -7.94 15.62 7.86
N ASN A 13 -9.12 15.05 8.11
CA ASN A 13 -9.59 14.64 9.43
C ASN A 13 -10.63 13.51 9.32
N ILE A 14 -11.03 12.94 10.45
CA ILE A 14 -11.98 11.81 10.51
C ILE A 14 -13.38 12.21 10.01
N SER A 15 -13.84 13.44 10.25
CA SER A 15 -15.15 13.89 9.75
C SER A 15 -15.21 13.86 8.21
N GLN A 16 -14.20 14.41 7.53
CA GLN A 16 -14.13 14.33 6.07
C GLN A 16 -14.00 12.91 5.54
N LEU A 17 -13.34 12.02 6.28
CA LEU A 17 -13.29 10.61 5.93
C LEU A 17 -14.68 10.00 6.03
N ASP A 18 -15.40 10.27 7.11
CA ASP A 18 -16.75 9.75 7.34
C ASP A 18 -17.73 10.14 6.23
N ASP A 19 -17.73 11.43 5.85
CA ASP A 19 -18.54 11.92 4.72
C ASP A 19 -18.28 11.13 3.43
N LYS A 20 -16.99 10.85 3.14
CA LYS A 20 -16.58 10.09 1.95
C LYS A 20 -16.95 8.62 2.03
N LEU A 21 -16.85 8.01 3.20
CA LEU A 21 -17.25 6.62 3.43
C LEU A 21 -18.77 6.47 3.29
N ASN A 22 -19.54 7.41 3.83
CA ASN A 22 -20.99 7.45 3.66
C ASN A 22 -21.38 7.63 2.18
N PHE A 23 -20.70 8.49 1.44
CA PHE A 23 -20.88 8.60 -0.02
C PHE A 23 -20.61 7.26 -0.72
N CYS A 24 -19.50 6.59 -0.40
CA CYS A 24 -19.17 5.29 -0.97
C CYS A 24 -20.25 4.25 -0.66
N LYS A 25 -20.73 4.21 0.58
CA LYS A 25 -21.80 3.30 1.03
C LYS A 25 -23.10 3.53 0.26
N LEU A 26 -23.54 4.78 0.15
CA LEU A 26 -24.77 5.15 -0.59
C LEU A 26 -24.70 4.78 -2.07
N ASN A 27 -23.49 4.78 -2.67
CA ASN A 27 -23.27 4.45 -4.07
C ASN A 27 -22.79 2.99 -4.30
N ASN A 28 -22.91 2.11 -3.30
CA ASN A 28 -22.51 0.71 -3.37
C ASN A 28 -21.02 0.49 -3.76
N ILE A 29 -20.15 1.46 -3.45
CA ILE A 29 -18.70 1.38 -3.68
C ILE A 29 -18.09 0.69 -2.47
N LYS A 30 -17.65 -0.55 -2.62
CA LYS A 30 -17.10 -1.34 -1.52
C LYS A 30 -15.57 -1.37 -1.46
N ASN A 31 -14.89 -1.04 -2.54
CA ASN A 31 -13.43 -1.12 -2.63
C ASN A 31 -12.83 0.29 -2.51
N ILE A 32 -12.05 0.52 -1.47
CA ILE A 32 -11.44 1.82 -1.19
C ILE A 32 -9.95 1.72 -0.91
N ASN A 33 -9.23 2.79 -1.23
CA ASN A 33 -7.83 2.99 -0.90
C ASN A 33 -7.67 4.13 0.09
N ILE A 34 -6.86 3.93 1.10
CA ILE A 34 -6.44 4.96 2.04
C ILE A 34 -4.97 5.28 1.78
N PRO A 35 -4.65 6.39 1.11
CA PRO A 35 -3.28 6.73 0.78
C PRO A 35 -2.52 7.23 2.02
N CYS A 36 -1.25 6.86 2.12
CA CYS A 36 -0.31 7.48 3.05
C CYS A 36 0.43 8.61 2.31
N LYS A 37 -0.10 9.81 2.39
CA LYS A 37 0.48 11.03 1.81
C LYS A 37 0.87 12.00 2.93
N GLY A 38 1.72 12.99 2.63
CA GLY A 38 2.22 13.95 3.60
C GLY A 38 1.15 14.73 4.40
N LEU A 39 -0.09 14.78 3.89
CA LEU A 39 -1.24 15.37 4.60
C LEU A 39 -1.81 14.44 5.68
N ILE A 40 -1.63 13.13 5.55
CA ILE A 40 -2.12 12.14 6.52
C ILE A 40 -0.96 11.75 7.41
N LYS A 41 -0.81 12.47 8.52
CA LYS A 41 0.21 12.19 9.54
C LYS A 41 -0.01 10.81 10.16
N LYS A 42 1.03 10.23 10.76
CA LYS A 42 1.03 8.89 11.36
C LYS A 42 -0.15 8.66 12.32
N ASP A 43 -0.44 9.64 13.18
CA ASP A 43 -1.53 9.52 14.15
C ASP A 43 -2.91 9.50 13.50
N LEU A 44 -3.13 10.34 12.47
CA LEU A 44 -4.36 10.33 11.70
C LEU A 44 -4.51 9.01 10.92
N PHE A 45 -3.42 8.47 10.35
CA PHE A 45 -3.43 7.20 9.66
C PHE A 45 -3.85 6.05 10.59
N ASN A 46 -3.24 5.97 11.78
CA ASN A 46 -3.59 4.95 12.79
C ASN A 46 -5.03 5.11 13.30
N SER A 47 -5.49 6.34 13.51
CA SER A 47 -6.87 6.63 13.90
C SER A 47 -7.87 6.23 12.81
N THR A 48 -7.51 6.43 11.54
CA THR A 48 -8.31 6.03 10.37
C THR A 48 -8.54 4.53 10.34
N ILE A 49 -7.49 3.73 10.59
CA ILE A 49 -7.61 2.26 10.59
C ILE A 49 -8.60 1.81 11.66
N LYS A 50 -8.45 2.31 12.88
CA LYS A 50 -9.35 2.00 14.00
C LYS A 50 -10.79 2.42 13.70
N TYR A 51 -10.95 3.62 13.13
CA TYR A 51 -12.26 4.18 12.78
C TYR A 51 -12.98 3.34 11.73
N ILE A 52 -12.32 3.01 10.62
CA ILE A 52 -12.90 2.18 9.55
C ILE A 52 -13.21 0.77 10.06
N SER A 53 -12.29 0.13 10.76
CA SER A 53 -12.49 -1.22 11.29
C SER A 53 -13.68 -1.31 12.26
N LYS A 54 -13.99 -0.24 12.98
CA LYS A 54 -15.10 -0.20 13.94
C LYS A 54 -16.44 0.11 13.26
N ASN A 55 -16.47 1.07 12.33
CA ASN A 55 -17.71 1.66 11.83
C ASN A 55 -18.07 1.25 10.39
N TYR A 56 -17.10 0.71 9.62
CA TYR A 56 -17.21 0.44 8.18
C TYR A 56 -16.53 -0.86 7.80
N ASN A 57 -16.80 -1.95 8.51
CA ASN A 57 -16.18 -3.27 8.31
C ASN A 57 -16.61 -3.96 7.01
N GLU A 58 -17.64 -3.45 6.34
CA GLU A 58 -18.11 -3.93 5.04
C GLU A 58 -17.23 -3.54 3.85
N PHE A 59 -16.31 -2.58 4.01
CA PHE A 59 -15.41 -2.15 2.95
C PHE A 59 -14.20 -3.06 2.81
N ASN A 60 -13.80 -3.30 1.56
CA ASN A 60 -12.49 -3.86 1.21
C ASN A 60 -11.48 -2.72 1.14
N VAL A 61 -10.63 -2.61 2.14
CA VAL A 61 -9.74 -1.46 2.30
C VAL A 61 -8.30 -1.84 1.98
N THR A 62 -7.67 -1.09 1.06
CA THR A 62 -6.23 -1.15 0.86
C THR A 62 -5.58 0.09 1.47
N TYR A 63 -4.74 -0.12 2.48
CA TYR A 63 -3.96 0.95 3.10
C TYR A 63 -2.59 1.04 2.43
N HIS A 64 -2.27 2.20 1.89
CA HIS A 64 -0.94 2.45 1.34
C HIS A 64 0.02 2.73 2.48
N TYR A 65 0.91 1.81 2.78
CA TYR A 65 1.96 2.03 3.76
C TYR A 65 3.21 2.56 3.05
N SER A 66 3.46 3.87 3.20
CA SER A 66 4.63 4.50 2.61
C SER A 66 5.81 4.44 3.57
N LEU A 67 6.85 3.70 3.21
CA LEU A 67 8.07 3.59 4.02
C LEU A 67 8.77 4.95 4.21
N TYR A 68 8.60 5.86 3.26
CA TYR A 68 9.12 7.22 3.37
C TYR A 68 8.36 8.06 4.41
N HIS A 69 7.02 8.09 4.32
CA HIS A 69 6.18 8.90 5.21
C HIS A 69 6.03 8.31 6.62
N GLN A 70 6.22 7.01 6.75
CA GLN A 70 6.17 6.29 8.03
C GLN A 70 7.55 6.02 8.61
N TYR A 71 8.62 6.55 7.98
CA TYR A 71 9.99 6.34 8.45
C TYR A 71 10.18 6.92 9.86
N SER A 72 10.73 6.11 10.74
CA SER A 72 11.10 6.48 12.09
C SER A 72 12.59 6.92 12.15
N LYS A 73 13.16 6.99 13.34
CA LYS A 73 14.53 7.47 13.56
C LYS A 73 15.61 6.66 12.81
N ASN A 74 15.38 5.35 12.63
CA ASN A 74 16.30 4.42 11.96
C ASN A 74 15.52 3.27 11.29
N LYS A 75 16.24 2.36 10.60
CA LYS A 75 15.66 1.21 9.91
C LYS A 75 14.97 0.22 10.87
N GLU A 76 15.57 -0.06 11.99
CA GLU A 76 15.07 -1.02 12.98
C GLU A 76 13.74 -0.55 13.58
N ASN A 77 13.64 0.73 13.93
CA ASN A 77 12.41 1.32 14.41
C ASN A 77 11.34 1.36 13.33
N SER A 78 11.71 1.70 12.10
CA SER A 78 10.80 1.73 10.96
C SER A 78 10.26 0.34 10.63
N TYR A 79 11.10 -0.70 10.72
CA TYR A 79 10.67 -2.08 10.54
C TYR A 79 9.74 -2.54 11.66
N ARG A 80 10.05 -2.22 12.92
CA ARG A 80 9.20 -2.55 14.07
C ARG A 80 7.84 -1.89 13.94
N ASP A 81 7.80 -0.59 13.60
CA ASP A 81 6.55 0.14 13.38
C ASP A 81 5.72 -0.50 12.25
N PHE A 82 6.37 -0.95 11.17
CA PHE A 82 5.69 -1.65 10.09
C PHE A 82 5.17 -3.02 10.54
N LEU A 83 5.99 -3.79 11.27
CA LEU A 83 5.59 -5.10 11.78
C LEU A 83 4.41 -5.00 12.76
N ASP A 84 4.41 -4.01 13.65
CA ASP A 84 3.31 -3.75 14.56
C ASP A 84 2.04 -3.36 13.80
N PHE A 85 2.18 -2.56 12.73
CA PHE A 85 1.09 -2.24 11.83
C PHE A 85 0.53 -3.51 11.15
N VAL A 86 1.39 -4.36 10.60
CA VAL A 86 1.00 -5.65 9.99
C VAL A 86 0.28 -6.52 11.00
N LYS A 87 0.82 -6.70 12.20
CA LYS A 87 0.21 -7.52 13.27
C LYS A 87 -1.16 -6.98 13.70
N SER A 88 -1.30 -5.67 13.84
CA SER A 88 -2.58 -5.05 14.21
C SER A 88 -3.65 -5.20 13.12
N SER A 89 -3.25 -5.37 11.86
CA SER A 89 -4.15 -5.51 10.72
C SER A 89 -4.64 -6.94 10.46
N GLN A 90 -4.03 -7.95 11.06
CA GLN A 90 -4.36 -9.36 10.81
C GLN A 90 -5.78 -9.78 11.21
N THR A 91 -6.41 -9.03 12.10
CA THR A 91 -7.78 -9.32 12.59
C THR A 91 -8.86 -8.98 11.58
N ASN A 92 -8.55 -8.17 10.57
CA ASN A 92 -9.52 -7.73 9.57
C ASN A 92 -9.31 -8.44 8.22
N LYS A 93 -10.22 -9.36 7.85
CA LYS A 93 -10.15 -10.15 6.62
C LYS A 93 -10.26 -9.32 5.33
N ASN A 94 -10.86 -8.12 5.41
CA ASN A 94 -11.08 -7.21 4.28
C ASN A 94 -9.96 -6.17 4.12
N PHE A 95 -8.83 -6.40 4.77
CA PHE A 95 -7.71 -5.49 4.84
C PHE A 95 -6.56 -5.96 3.93
N GLU A 96 -6.01 -5.04 3.17
CA GLU A 96 -4.80 -5.24 2.38
C GLU A 96 -3.83 -4.08 2.64
N ILE A 97 -2.54 -4.36 2.64
CA ILE A 97 -1.49 -3.35 2.74
C ILE A 97 -0.79 -3.23 1.39
N LEU A 98 -0.89 -2.07 0.74
CA LEU A 98 -0.04 -1.74 -0.38
C LEU A 98 1.26 -1.11 0.13
N LEU A 99 2.35 -1.86 0.04
CA LEU A 99 3.67 -1.42 0.48
C LEU A 99 4.34 -0.58 -0.61
N VAL A 100 4.63 0.69 -0.30
CA VAL A 100 5.30 1.61 -1.22
C VAL A 100 6.57 2.20 -0.59
N SER A 101 7.65 2.25 -1.35
CA SER A 101 8.93 2.83 -0.87
C SER A 101 8.87 4.34 -0.70
N GLY A 102 8.03 5.03 -1.50
CA GLY A 102 7.99 6.49 -1.56
C GLY A 102 9.01 7.07 -2.55
N SER A 103 8.91 8.38 -2.82
CA SER A 103 9.60 9.05 -3.94
C SER A 103 10.92 9.73 -3.58
N ASN A 104 11.45 9.58 -2.39
CA ASN A 104 12.67 10.30 -1.99
C ASN A 104 13.95 9.57 -2.42
N LYS A 105 14.96 10.37 -2.86
CA LYS A 105 16.28 9.89 -3.29
C LYS A 105 17.11 9.26 -2.14
N LYS A 106 16.83 9.60 -0.88
CA LYS A 106 17.48 8.99 0.29
C LYS A 106 16.67 7.76 0.76
N LYS A 107 16.75 6.68 0.00
CA LYS A 107 16.11 5.41 0.37
C LYS A 107 16.94 4.68 1.43
N ASN A 108 16.78 5.06 2.68
CA ASN A 108 17.42 4.36 3.78
C ASN A 108 16.77 3.00 4.08
N PHE A 109 15.52 2.81 3.67
CA PHE A 109 14.75 1.59 3.91
C PHE A 109 13.68 1.47 2.82
N ASP A 110 13.74 0.43 2.01
CA ASP A 110 12.81 0.26 0.89
C ASP A 110 11.99 -1.03 0.98
N SER A 111 11.05 -1.17 0.03
CA SER A 111 10.11 -2.30 0.05
C SER A 111 10.78 -3.67 -0.14
N VAL A 112 11.91 -3.75 -0.83
CA VAL A 112 12.68 -5.00 -0.97
C VAL A 112 13.25 -5.42 0.37
N ASP A 113 13.89 -4.48 1.10
CA ASP A 113 14.46 -4.73 2.42
C ASP A 113 13.36 -5.16 3.41
N VAL A 114 12.23 -4.42 3.43
CA VAL A 114 11.11 -4.72 4.33
C VAL A 114 10.55 -6.12 4.10
N LEU A 115 10.36 -6.52 2.84
CA LEU A 115 9.84 -7.84 2.51
C LEU A 115 10.85 -8.94 2.87
N ALA A 116 12.16 -8.70 2.70
CA ALA A 116 13.19 -9.62 3.11
C ALA A 116 13.23 -9.84 4.64
N TYR A 117 12.99 -8.78 5.43
CA TYR A 117 12.81 -8.90 6.87
C TYR A 117 11.53 -9.63 7.22
N LEU A 118 10.40 -9.24 6.59
CA LEU A 118 9.09 -9.81 6.87
C LEU A 118 9.02 -11.32 6.57
N LYS A 119 9.77 -11.79 5.58
CA LYS A 119 9.88 -13.23 5.24
C LYS A 119 10.41 -14.08 6.40
N LYS A 120 11.16 -13.48 7.34
CA LYS A 120 11.69 -14.17 8.52
C LYS A 120 10.64 -14.32 9.62
N GLU A 121 9.56 -13.55 9.57
CA GLU A 121 8.48 -13.60 10.55
C GLU A 121 7.57 -14.81 10.27
N LYS A 122 7.25 -15.55 11.32
CA LYS A 122 6.35 -16.72 11.22
C LYS A 122 4.90 -16.28 11.44
N ASN A 123 3.97 -16.99 10.80
CA ASN A 123 2.51 -16.86 11.04
C ASN A 123 1.90 -15.50 10.68
N LEU A 124 2.45 -14.79 9.71
CA LEU A 124 1.82 -13.57 9.20
C LEU A 124 0.66 -13.91 8.27
N LYS A 125 -0.54 -13.47 8.63
CA LYS A 125 -1.78 -13.62 7.85
C LYS A 125 -2.26 -12.26 7.38
N VAL A 126 -1.51 -11.64 6.46
CA VAL A 126 -1.85 -10.33 5.91
C VAL A 126 -1.81 -10.38 4.39
N LYS A 127 -2.72 -9.69 3.74
CA LYS A 127 -2.67 -9.48 2.29
C LYS A 127 -1.72 -8.31 2.00
N LEU A 128 -0.67 -8.58 1.22
CA LEU A 128 0.34 -7.59 0.83
C LEU A 128 0.29 -7.34 -0.66
N GLY A 129 0.15 -6.08 -1.03
CA GLY A 129 0.34 -5.59 -2.39
C GLY A 129 1.67 -4.84 -2.51
N ILE A 130 2.22 -4.80 -3.71
CA ILE A 130 3.40 -4.01 -4.06
C ILE A 130 3.12 -3.11 -5.24
N ALA A 131 3.74 -1.93 -5.25
CA ALA A 131 3.72 -1.06 -6.41
C ALA A 131 4.82 -1.44 -7.40
N TYR A 132 4.48 -1.40 -8.69
CA TYR A 132 5.38 -1.55 -9.83
C TYR A 132 5.18 -0.37 -10.80
N ASN A 133 6.28 0.23 -11.23
CA ASN A 133 6.24 1.36 -12.15
C ASN A 133 6.89 1.02 -13.50
N PRO A 134 6.09 0.66 -14.53
CA PRO A 134 6.60 0.33 -15.85
C PRO A 134 7.17 1.54 -16.62
N TYR A 135 6.96 2.76 -16.13
CA TYR A 135 7.29 4.02 -16.84
C TYR A 135 8.57 4.69 -16.35
N LEU A 136 9.39 4.01 -15.55
CA LEU A 136 10.59 4.59 -14.91
C LEU A 136 11.76 4.92 -15.86
N LYS A 137 11.57 4.90 -17.18
CA LYS A 137 12.61 5.11 -18.21
C LYS A 137 13.44 6.40 -18.05
N LYS A 138 12.92 7.43 -17.39
CA LYS A 138 13.55 8.75 -17.37
C LYS A 138 14.60 8.95 -16.26
N TYR A 139 14.56 8.16 -15.18
CA TYR A 139 15.39 8.39 -13.99
C TYR A 139 16.03 7.13 -13.41
N TYR A 140 15.60 5.95 -13.84
CA TYR A 140 16.11 4.66 -13.39
C TYR A 140 16.14 3.69 -14.56
N ASN A 141 17.14 2.82 -14.58
CA ASN A 141 17.16 1.72 -15.52
C ASN A 141 15.96 0.80 -15.27
N ILE A 142 15.16 0.52 -16.29
CA ILE A 142 13.98 -0.37 -16.17
C ILE A 142 14.39 -1.80 -15.72
N SER A 143 15.60 -2.25 -16.09
CA SER A 143 16.13 -3.51 -15.61
C SER A 143 16.26 -3.54 -14.09
N SER A 144 16.65 -2.44 -13.46
CA SER A 144 16.74 -2.36 -12.00
C SER A 144 15.36 -2.41 -11.31
N GLU A 145 14.30 -1.90 -11.93
CA GLU A 145 12.95 -2.02 -11.37
C GLU A 145 12.39 -3.44 -11.54
N ARG A 146 12.67 -4.12 -12.66
CA ARG A 146 12.33 -5.54 -12.85
C ARG A 146 13.06 -6.43 -11.84
N GLU A 147 14.36 -6.27 -11.67
CA GLU A 147 15.14 -6.99 -10.65
C GLU A 147 14.57 -6.78 -9.25
N ARG A 148 14.19 -5.54 -8.92
CA ARG A 148 13.53 -5.22 -7.65
C ARG A 148 12.18 -5.88 -7.53
N PHE A 149 11.42 -5.92 -8.61
CA PHE A 149 10.13 -6.60 -8.68
C PHE A 149 10.30 -8.10 -8.44
N GLU A 150 11.21 -8.77 -9.14
CA GLU A 150 11.53 -10.20 -8.95
C GLU A 150 11.93 -10.51 -7.50
N ARG A 151 12.79 -9.68 -6.92
CA ARG A 151 13.18 -9.82 -5.51
C ARG A 151 12.01 -9.69 -4.54
N LYS A 152 11.01 -8.85 -4.84
CA LYS A 152 9.79 -8.74 -4.03
C LYS A 152 8.92 -9.99 -4.20
N ILE A 153 8.68 -10.43 -5.42
CA ILE A 153 7.85 -11.62 -5.72
C ILE A 153 8.49 -12.89 -5.15
N SER A 154 9.81 -13.06 -5.27
CA SER A 154 10.53 -14.25 -4.75
C SER A 154 10.43 -14.41 -3.22
N THR A 155 9.91 -13.43 -2.50
CA THR A 155 9.61 -13.57 -1.07
C THR A 155 8.45 -14.54 -0.80
N GLY A 156 7.54 -14.70 -1.77
CA GLY A 156 6.30 -15.48 -1.63
C GLY A 156 5.22 -14.82 -0.77
N LEU A 157 5.42 -13.53 -0.41
CA LEU A 157 4.50 -12.80 0.48
C LEU A 157 3.45 -11.97 -0.27
N ILE A 158 3.58 -11.83 -1.59
CA ILE A 158 2.82 -10.86 -2.38
C ILE A 158 1.52 -11.47 -2.89
N ASN A 159 0.42 -10.78 -2.63
CA ASN A 159 -0.93 -11.17 -3.06
C ASN A 159 -1.43 -10.34 -4.26
N SER A 160 -0.93 -9.10 -4.42
CA SER A 160 -1.35 -8.21 -5.51
C SER A 160 -0.23 -7.32 -6.02
N ILE A 161 -0.30 -6.96 -7.30
CA ILE A 161 0.63 -6.04 -7.96
C ILE A 161 -0.18 -4.83 -8.42
N TRP A 162 0.32 -3.64 -8.07
CA TRP A 162 -0.31 -2.36 -8.37
C TRP A 162 0.55 -1.58 -9.34
N PHE A 163 0.09 -1.51 -10.58
CA PHE A 163 0.77 -0.77 -11.62
C PHE A 163 0.62 0.75 -11.42
N GLN A 164 1.72 1.47 -11.54
CA GLN A 164 1.67 2.92 -11.63
C GLN A 164 0.91 3.32 -12.89
N TYR A 165 -0.02 4.26 -12.74
CA TYR A 165 -0.74 4.82 -13.89
C TYR A 165 0.21 5.51 -14.87
N GLY A 166 -0.06 5.32 -16.17
CA GLY A 166 0.63 5.99 -17.26
C GLY A 166 -0.18 5.91 -18.55
N THR A 167 0.19 6.69 -19.55
CA THR A 167 -0.56 6.83 -20.81
C THR A 167 0.00 5.99 -21.97
N ASP A 168 1.20 5.43 -21.82
CA ASP A 168 1.82 4.58 -22.83
C ASP A 168 1.36 3.13 -22.68
N ILE A 169 0.31 2.79 -23.45
CA ILE A 169 -0.30 1.46 -23.41
C ILE A 169 0.67 0.36 -23.88
N LYS A 170 1.56 0.67 -24.84
CA LYS A 170 2.54 -0.32 -25.34
C LYS A 170 3.54 -0.70 -24.25
N VAL A 171 3.99 0.27 -23.47
CA VAL A 171 4.87 0.00 -22.32
C VAL A 171 4.15 -0.89 -21.32
N LEU A 172 2.89 -0.58 -20.99
CA LEU A 172 2.12 -1.42 -20.05
C LEU A 172 1.92 -2.84 -20.57
N GLN A 173 1.56 -3.00 -21.84
CA GLN A 173 1.38 -4.33 -22.46
C GLN A 173 2.66 -5.16 -22.40
N ASN A 174 3.81 -4.55 -22.73
CA ASN A 174 5.10 -5.25 -22.66
C ASN A 174 5.47 -5.69 -21.24
N GLU A 175 5.08 -4.91 -20.23
CA GLU A 175 5.35 -5.26 -18.83
C GLU A 175 4.35 -6.30 -18.27
N LEU A 176 3.14 -6.38 -18.82
CA LEU A 176 2.16 -7.41 -18.46
C LEU A 176 2.51 -8.79 -19.04
N THR A 177 3.33 -8.86 -20.08
CA THR A 177 3.83 -10.10 -20.69
C THR A 177 5.18 -10.56 -20.15
N TYR A 178 5.82 -9.76 -19.33
CA TYR A 178 7.07 -10.08 -18.63
C TYR A 178 6.80 -10.98 -17.43
#